data_59466355ad1802116c751a757292178b
#
_entry.id   59466355ad1802116c751a757292178b
#
_cell.length_a   1.000
_cell.length_b   1.000
_cell.length_c   1.000
_cell.angle_alpha   90.00
_cell.angle_beta   90.00
_cell.angle_gamma   90.00
#
_symmetry.space_group_name_H-M   'P 1'
#
loop_
_entity.id
_entity.type
_entity.pdbx_description
1 polymer ?
#
loop_
_entity_poly.entity_id
_entity_poly.type
_entity_poly.pdbx_seq_one_letter_code
_entity_poly.pdbx_strand_id
1 'polypeptide(L)'
;MCAKNNFSKSSTLCNVLPDTLSSCRAVQVLDRSLSQNRLAHGILLHGESLSSLEKIVRSITAHLLESNGDPFEHPDCFILRPSGKARIIKVGKSDEANSMRKLVVDMAKSSNQGGRKVGILLDADRMNPASANAFLKTLEEPPVGTTLFLLSTRPYDLLDTIRSRCLNFRIPAKMESKENPKWIKWVADYREWLGLLISGVNKESIPHIMMGAYGLNARFQNILKEMTEQEWEFQKKSLHQSISAEEKDAMEAGLSKGYRKELFAQIQGATAQFARDVESLNNGQLPTTALHRATEILEKSVGLMEINFNQVAALELFFLSSLRVWSSKR
;
A
#
# COMPACT_ATOMS: atom_id res chain seq x y z
N MET A 1 30.44 -38.76 6.86
CA MET A 1 29.76 -38.63 5.54
C MET A 1 28.71 -37.54 5.68
N CYS A 2 29.06 -36.32 5.27
CA CYS A 2 28.15 -35.18 5.30
C CYS A 2 27.35 -35.17 4.01
N ALA A 3 26.04 -35.29 4.14
CA ALA A 3 25.12 -35.09 3.03
C ALA A 3 25.09 -33.60 2.68
N LYS A 4 25.68 -33.24 1.54
CA LYS A 4 25.56 -31.91 0.93
C LYS A 4 24.13 -31.81 0.36
N ASN A 5 23.25 -31.08 1.03
CA ASN A 5 22.00 -30.64 0.44
C ASN A 5 22.33 -29.62 -0.68
N ASN A 6 22.26 -30.07 -1.90
CA ASN A 6 22.23 -29.23 -3.09
C ASN A 6 20.86 -28.51 -3.18
N PHE A 7 20.71 -27.36 -2.52
CA PHE A 7 19.65 -26.42 -2.87
C PHE A 7 20.05 -25.76 -4.20
N SER A 8 19.34 -26.12 -5.26
CA SER A 8 19.43 -25.48 -6.57
C SER A 8 19.20 -23.97 -6.45
N LYS A 9 20.10 -23.18 -7.03
CA LYS A 9 20.05 -21.72 -7.13
C LYS A 9 18.91 -21.26 -8.05
N SER A 10 17.65 -21.45 -7.67
CA SER A 10 16.50 -20.84 -8.33
C SER A 10 16.04 -19.63 -7.50
N SER A 11 15.75 -18.52 -8.16
CA SER A 11 15.27 -17.27 -7.59
C SER A 11 14.19 -17.51 -6.54
N THR A 12 14.46 -17.15 -5.28
CA THR A 12 13.65 -17.55 -4.12
C THR A 12 12.37 -16.72 -4.00
N LEU A 13 12.46 -15.41 -4.26
CA LEU A 13 11.31 -14.49 -4.16
C LEU A 13 10.43 -14.53 -5.41
N CYS A 14 11.04 -14.69 -6.59
CA CYS A 14 10.30 -14.69 -7.86
C CYS A 14 9.34 -15.88 -8.01
N ASN A 15 9.55 -16.98 -7.27
CA ASN A 15 8.67 -18.15 -7.33
C ASN A 15 7.49 -18.07 -6.35
N VAL A 16 7.57 -17.20 -5.35
CA VAL A 16 6.55 -17.07 -4.28
C VAL A 16 5.69 -15.83 -4.47
N LEU A 17 6.27 -14.78 -5.07
CA LEU A 17 5.58 -13.53 -5.32
C LEU A 17 4.84 -13.57 -6.65
N PRO A 18 3.68 -12.89 -6.76
CA PRO A 18 3.00 -12.71 -8.03
C PRO A 18 3.91 -12.09 -9.10
N ASP A 19 3.67 -12.43 -10.38
CA ASP A 19 4.49 -11.97 -11.52
C ASP A 19 4.64 -10.45 -11.59
N THR A 20 3.62 -9.73 -11.15
CA THR A 20 3.61 -8.26 -11.09
C THR A 20 4.66 -7.69 -10.12
N LEU A 21 4.88 -8.34 -8.98
CA LEU A 21 5.90 -7.95 -8.01
C LEU A 21 7.27 -8.54 -8.35
N SER A 22 7.33 -9.80 -8.77
CA SER A 22 8.59 -10.48 -9.13
C SER A 22 9.31 -9.81 -10.31
N SER A 23 8.58 -9.22 -11.25
CA SER A 23 9.15 -8.46 -12.37
C SER A 23 9.70 -7.07 -11.99
N CYS A 24 9.45 -6.60 -10.76
CA CYS A 24 9.94 -5.31 -10.29
C CYS A 24 11.45 -5.34 -10.06
N ARG A 25 12.19 -4.36 -10.62
CA ARG A 25 13.66 -4.27 -10.47
C ARG A 25 14.10 -4.25 -8.99
N ALA A 26 13.37 -3.58 -8.12
CA ALA A 26 13.66 -3.53 -6.69
C ALA A 26 13.59 -4.94 -6.05
N VAL A 27 12.57 -5.73 -6.39
CA VAL A 27 12.39 -7.10 -5.91
C VAL A 27 13.49 -8.01 -6.46
N GLN A 28 13.88 -7.87 -7.73
CA GLN A 28 14.98 -8.63 -8.32
C GLN A 28 16.33 -8.34 -7.65
N VAL A 29 16.57 -7.07 -7.25
CA VAL A 29 17.79 -6.71 -6.50
C VAL A 29 17.76 -7.31 -5.10
N LEU A 30 16.61 -7.27 -4.42
CA LEU A 30 16.44 -7.91 -3.10
C LEU A 30 16.62 -9.43 -3.19
N ASP A 31 16.04 -10.09 -4.18
CA ASP A 31 16.18 -11.53 -4.42
C ASP A 31 17.66 -11.94 -4.67
N ARG A 32 18.37 -11.15 -5.48
CA ARG A 32 19.80 -11.37 -5.71
C ARG A 32 20.63 -11.16 -4.44
N SER A 33 20.33 -10.11 -3.66
CA SER A 33 21.01 -9.82 -2.40
C SER A 33 20.77 -10.92 -1.36
N LEU A 34 19.54 -11.44 -1.33
CA LEU A 34 19.13 -12.53 -0.47
C LEU A 34 19.86 -13.83 -0.83
N SER A 35 19.87 -14.20 -2.13
CA SER A 35 20.54 -15.41 -2.63
C SER A 35 22.07 -15.38 -2.45
N GLN A 36 22.66 -14.19 -2.42
CA GLN A 36 24.10 -13.98 -2.16
C GLN A 36 24.43 -13.82 -0.67
N ASN A 37 23.43 -13.90 0.22
CA ASN A 37 23.59 -13.64 1.66
C ASN A 37 24.22 -12.26 1.97
N ARG A 38 23.86 -11.24 1.18
CA ARG A 38 24.36 -9.86 1.26
C ARG A 38 23.25 -8.84 1.46
N LEU A 39 22.17 -9.26 2.13
CA LEU A 39 21.07 -8.35 2.42
C LEU A 39 21.54 -7.28 3.42
N ALA A 40 21.20 -6.03 3.17
CA ALA A 40 21.50 -4.94 4.10
C ALA A 40 20.75 -5.14 5.42
N HIS A 41 21.35 -4.66 6.51
CA HIS A 41 20.74 -4.75 7.85
C HIS A 41 19.52 -3.84 8.04
N GLY A 42 19.48 -2.67 7.38
CA GLY A 42 18.37 -1.72 7.41
C GLY A 42 17.82 -1.48 6.00
N ILE A 43 16.57 -1.83 5.77
CA ILE A 43 15.91 -1.75 4.47
C ILE A 43 14.61 -0.97 4.63
N LEU A 44 14.48 0.13 3.87
CA LEU A 44 13.23 0.86 3.73
C LEU A 44 12.55 0.45 2.42
N LEU A 45 11.44 -0.27 2.55
CA LEU A 45 10.54 -0.56 1.44
C LEU A 45 9.43 0.47 1.42
N HIS A 46 9.28 1.17 0.32
CA HIS A 46 8.23 2.16 0.20
C HIS A 46 7.49 2.06 -1.14
N GLY A 47 6.21 2.40 -1.12
CA GLY A 47 5.34 2.31 -2.29
C GLY A 47 3.93 2.74 -1.95
N GLU A 48 3.02 2.57 -2.88
CA GLU A 48 1.63 3.05 -2.70
C GLU A 48 0.75 2.07 -1.91
N SER A 49 1.11 0.77 -1.90
CA SER A 49 0.34 -0.29 -1.25
C SER A 49 1.14 -0.95 -0.13
N LEU A 50 0.73 -0.74 1.11
CA LEU A 50 1.35 -1.38 2.27
C LEU A 50 1.23 -2.91 2.19
N SER A 51 0.11 -3.44 1.70
CA SER A 51 -0.09 -4.89 1.55
C SER A 51 0.90 -5.53 0.57
N SER A 52 1.24 -4.84 -0.52
CA SER A 52 2.28 -5.31 -1.46
C SER A 52 3.67 -5.30 -0.81
N LEU A 53 3.98 -4.28 0.01
CA LEU A 53 5.23 -4.24 0.77
C LEU A 53 5.30 -5.37 1.81
N GLU A 54 4.21 -5.63 2.52
CA GLU A 54 4.11 -6.74 3.49
C GLU A 54 4.31 -8.11 2.82
N LYS A 55 3.73 -8.36 1.65
CA LYS A 55 3.93 -9.62 0.91
C LYS A 55 5.40 -9.86 0.57
N ILE A 56 6.11 -8.83 0.11
CA ILE A 56 7.53 -8.91 -0.20
C ILE A 56 8.33 -9.23 1.07
N VAL A 57 8.10 -8.49 2.16
CA VAL A 57 8.81 -8.71 3.42
C VAL A 57 8.49 -10.08 4.01
N ARG A 58 7.23 -10.52 3.93
CA ARG A 58 6.83 -11.86 4.37
C ARG A 58 7.60 -12.96 3.64
N SER A 59 7.75 -12.88 2.32
CA SER A 59 8.54 -13.83 1.54
C SER A 59 10.04 -13.80 1.89
N ILE A 60 10.61 -12.60 2.10
CA ILE A 60 12.00 -12.46 2.53
C ILE A 60 12.21 -13.04 3.93
N THR A 61 11.30 -12.74 4.86
CA THR A 61 11.33 -13.22 6.25
C THR A 61 11.23 -14.74 6.31
N ALA A 62 10.35 -15.35 5.52
CA ALA A 62 10.23 -16.81 5.42
C ALA A 62 11.56 -17.46 5.04
N HIS A 63 12.27 -16.87 4.08
CA HIS A 63 13.59 -17.35 3.65
C HIS A 63 14.67 -17.11 4.70
N LEU A 64 14.70 -15.93 5.34
CA LEU A 64 15.71 -15.58 6.33
C LEU A 64 15.62 -16.45 7.60
N LEU A 65 14.40 -16.76 8.02
CA LEU A 65 14.13 -17.53 9.24
C LEU A 65 13.87 -19.02 8.97
N GLU A 66 13.98 -19.47 7.71
CA GLU A 66 13.71 -20.86 7.28
C GLU A 66 12.36 -21.37 7.81
N SER A 67 11.35 -20.48 7.85
CA SER A 67 10.04 -20.73 8.44
C SER A 67 9.18 -21.60 7.51
N ASN A 68 8.65 -22.71 8.03
CA ASN A 68 7.69 -23.56 7.34
C ASN A 68 6.22 -23.13 7.57
N GLY A 69 5.97 -22.18 8.47
CA GLY A 69 4.67 -21.62 8.80
C GLY A 69 4.56 -20.13 8.41
N ASP A 70 3.66 -19.40 9.08
CA ASP A 70 3.62 -17.94 8.91
C ASP A 70 4.92 -17.32 9.45
N PRO A 71 5.75 -16.70 8.60
CA PRO A 71 7.02 -16.13 9.03
C PRO A 71 6.86 -14.96 10.01
N PHE A 72 5.68 -14.35 10.07
CA PHE A 72 5.37 -13.27 11.03
C PHE A 72 5.04 -13.78 12.42
N GLU A 73 4.78 -15.08 12.58
CA GLU A 73 4.60 -15.75 13.88
C GLU A 73 5.88 -16.42 14.38
N HIS A 74 6.98 -16.32 13.62
CA HIS A 74 8.24 -16.91 14.01
C HIS A 74 8.80 -16.23 15.29
N PRO A 75 9.35 -16.96 16.28
CA PRO A 75 9.84 -16.41 17.55
C PRO A 75 10.99 -15.40 17.39
N ASP A 76 11.70 -15.38 16.26
CA ASP A 76 12.75 -14.43 15.91
C ASP A 76 12.27 -13.36 14.92
N CYS A 77 10.95 -13.24 14.70
CA CYS A 77 10.31 -12.16 13.94
C CYS A 77 9.59 -11.21 14.87
N PHE A 78 10.00 -9.95 14.87
CA PHE A 78 9.44 -8.92 15.76
C PHE A 78 8.76 -7.85 14.92
N ILE A 79 7.46 -7.66 15.13
CA ILE A 79 6.66 -6.73 14.35
C ILE A 79 6.20 -5.58 15.23
N LEU A 80 6.38 -4.36 14.74
CA LEU A 80 5.90 -3.14 15.36
C LEU A 80 4.90 -2.46 14.44
N ARG A 81 3.72 -2.16 14.98
CA ARG A 81 2.60 -1.54 14.25
C ARG A 81 2.15 -0.27 14.95
N PRO A 82 1.63 0.72 14.22
CA PRO A 82 0.96 1.86 14.84
C PRO A 82 -0.21 1.39 15.69
N SER A 83 -0.38 2.00 16.86
CA SER A 83 -1.44 1.67 17.83
C SER A 83 -2.30 2.87 18.19
N GLY A 84 -3.48 2.59 18.75
CA GLY A 84 -4.46 3.57 19.20
C GLY A 84 -5.14 4.36 18.07
N LYS A 85 -6.12 5.19 18.42
CA LYS A 85 -6.92 6.01 17.47
C LYS A 85 -6.07 6.94 16.59
N ALA A 86 -4.94 7.44 17.12
CA ALA A 86 -4.03 8.30 16.39
C ALA A 86 -3.09 7.54 15.44
N ARG A 87 -3.06 6.19 15.48
CA ARG A 87 -2.18 5.34 14.68
C ARG A 87 -0.72 5.80 14.76
N ILE A 88 -0.15 5.84 15.96
CA ILE A 88 1.22 6.29 16.20
C ILE A 88 2.07 5.12 16.73
N ILE A 89 3.30 5.03 16.27
CA ILE A 89 4.32 4.17 16.88
C ILE A 89 4.94 4.94 18.04
N LYS A 90 4.68 4.45 19.26
CA LYS A 90 5.14 5.08 20.51
C LYS A 90 6.51 4.54 20.94
N VAL A 91 7.23 5.33 21.71
CA VAL A 91 8.46 4.86 22.40
C VAL A 91 8.11 3.74 23.38
N GLY A 92 7.11 3.94 24.21
CA GLY A 92 6.65 3.02 25.25
C GLY A 92 7.70 2.62 26.27
N LYS A 93 7.38 1.60 27.07
CA LYS A 93 8.32 0.96 28.01
C LYS A 93 8.88 -0.32 27.39
N SER A 94 9.95 -0.87 27.98
CA SER A 94 10.61 -2.09 27.49
C SER A 94 9.78 -3.36 27.66
N ASP A 95 8.79 -3.35 28.55
CA ASP A 95 7.83 -4.42 28.82
C ASP A 95 6.47 -4.19 28.11
N GLU A 96 6.24 -3.00 27.58
CA GLU A 96 5.00 -2.64 26.87
C GLU A 96 4.98 -3.26 25.49
N ALA A 97 4.00 -4.13 25.25
CA ALA A 97 3.80 -4.74 23.93
C ALA A 97 3.62 -3.66 22.86
N ASN A 98 4.06 -3.95 21.63
CA ASN A 98 3.93 -3.07 20.47
C ASN A 98 4.49 -1.65 20.70
N SER A 99 5.65 -1.57 21.37
CA SER A 99 6.39 -0.32 21.60
C SER A 99 7.78 -0.37 20.98
N MET A 100 8.36 0.78 20.65
CA MET A 100 9.70 0.86 20.08
C MET A 100 10.76 0.32 21.02
N ARG A 101 10.68 0.63 22.31
CA ARG A 101 11.65 0.10 23.30
C ARG A 101 11.58 -1.41 23.44
N LYS A 102 10.37 -1.99 23.38
CA LYS A 102 10.20 -3.43 23.41
C LYS A 102 10.87 -4.08 22.20
N LEU A 103 10.62 -3.56 20.99
CA LEU A 103 11.28 -4.03 19.77
C LEU A 103 12.81 -3.99 19.91
N VAL A 104 13.38 -2.87 20.33
CA VAL A 104 14.84 -2.69 20.48
C VAL A 104 15.41 -3.70 21.49
N VAL A 105 14.75 -3.91 22.62
CA VAL A 105 15.16 -4.88 23.63
C VAL A 105 15.09 -6.31 23.10
N ASP A 106 14.03 -6.68 22.42
CA ASP A 106 13.88 -8.03 21.87
C ASP A 106 14.88 -8.29 20.73
N MET A 107 15.18 -7.29 19.92
CA MET A 107 16.25 -7.38 18.91
C MET A 107 17.64 -7.51 19.51
N ALA A 108 17.89 -6.99 20.70
CA ALA A 108 19.18 -7.11 21.41
C ALA A 108 19.43 -8.49 22.02
N LYS A 109 18.38 -9.29 22.28
CA LYS A 109 18.50 -10.66 22.79
C LYS A 109 19.13 -11.60 21.77
N SER A 110 19.61 -12.74 22.20
CA SER A 110 20.03 -13.82 21.30
C SER A 110 18.85 -14.31 20.47
N SER A 111 19.10 -14.82 19.25
CA SER A 111 18.08 -15.49 18.47
C SER A 111 17.61 -16.78 19.16
N ASN A 112 16.34 -17.11 19.03
CA ASN A 112 15.80 -18.37 19.56
C ASN A 112 16.16 -19.56 18.65
N GLN A 113 16.21 -19.31 17.31
CA GLN A 113 16.47 -20.33 16.32
C GLN A 113 17.33 -19.74 15.17
N GLY A 114 18.29 -20.52 14.67
CA GLY A 114 19.01 -20.22 13.44
C GLY A 114 19.96 -19.02 13.39
N GLY A 115 20.15 -18.28 14.48
CA GLY A 115 21.12 -17.17 14.56
C GLY A 115 20.70 -15.89 13.82
N ARG A 116 19.50 -15.84 13.23
CA ARG A 116 18.96 -14.66 12.52
C ARG A 116 17.75 -14.10 13.21
N LYS A 117 17.57 -12.79 13.09
CA LYS A 117 16.40 -12.07 13.63
C LYS A 117 15.90 -11.06 12.60
N VAL A 118 14.60 -10.88 12.54
CA VAL A 118 13.95 -9.92 11.64
C VAL A 118 13.08 -8.98 12.45
N GLY A 119 13.32 -7.69 12.32
CA GLY A 119 12.47 -6.63 12.87
C GLY A 119 11.70 -5.94 11.73
N ILE A 120 10.39 -5.81 11.88
CA ILE A 120 9.51 -5.24 10.86
C ILE A 120 8.73 -4.09 11.47
N LEU A 121 8.88 -2.90 10.91
CA LEU A 121 8.11 -1.72 11.28
C LEU A 121 7.10 -1.43 10.16
N LEU A 122 5.83 -1.64 10.44
CA LEU A 122 4.74 -1.33 9.52
C LEU A 122 4.30 0.12 9.68
N ASP A 123 3.99 0.82 8.59
CA ASP A 123 3.70 2.26 8.59
C ASP A 123 4.77 3.05 9.39
N ALA A 124 6.04 2.85 9.04
CA ALA A 124 7.17 3.46 9.77
C ALA A 124 7.12 4.99 9.80
N ASP A 125 6.43 5.63 8.85
CA ASP A 125 6.11 7.07 8.85
C ASP A 125 5.24 7.52 10.04
N ARG A 126 4.65 6.57 10.79
CA ARG A 126 3.88 6.84 12.01
C ARG A 126 4.70 6.89 13.28
N MET A 127 6.03 6.77 13.18
CA MET A 127 6.91 7.02 14.32
C MET A 127 6.84 8.48 14.75
N ASN A 128 6.64 8.72 16.06
CA ASN A 128 6.87 10.06 16.59
C ASN A 128 8.39 10.33 16.73
N PRO A 129 8.84 11.58 16.84
CA PRO A 129 10.26 11.90 16.94
C PRO A 129 11.00 11.15 18.04
N ALA A 130 10.34 10.92 19.17
CA ALA A 130 10.93 10.19 20.30
C ALA A 130 11.15 8.69 19.99
N SER A 131 10.20 8.02 19.29
CA SER A 131 10.37 6.63 18.89
C SER A 131 11.41 6.49 17.77
N ALA A 132 11.45 7.43 16.82
CA ALA A 132 12.47 7.44 15.79
C ALA A 132 13.87 7.59 16.38
N ASN A 133 14.07 8.53 17.32
CA ASN A 133 15.35 8.72 17.99
C ASN A 133 15.77 7.48 18.82
N ALA A 134 14.83 6.83 19.49
CA ALA A 134 15.12 5.60 20.24
C ALA A 134 15.57 4.43 19.32
N PHE A 135 15.19 4.45 18.05
CA PHE A 135 15.51 3.43 17.07
C PHE A 135 16.84 3.69 16.32
N LEU A 136 17.33 4.95 16.28
CA LEU A 136 18.52 5.32 15.51
C LEU A 136 19.75 4.46 15.87
N LYS A 137 20.01 4.25 17.16
CA LYS A 137 21.15 3.45 17.60
C LYS A 137 21.10 2.00 17.07
N THR A 138 19.90 1.41 17.02
CA THR A 138 19.72 0.05 16.49
C THR A 138 19.91 -0.02 14.98
N LEU A 139 19.58 1.08 14.26
CA LEU A 139 19.86 1.18 12.82
C LEU A 139 21.33 1.41 12.51
N GLU A 140 22.07 2.13 13.36
CA GLU A 140 23.49 2.39 13.20
C GLU A 140 24.34 1.14 13.52
N GLU A 141 24.01 0.51 14.64
CA GLU A 141 24.73 -0.66 15.19
C GLU A 141 23.75 -1.83 15.43
N PRO A 142 23.26 -2.46 14.36
CA PRO A 142 22.31 -3.55 14.49
C PRO A 142 22.97 -4.75 15.14
N PRO A 143 22.28 -5.47 16.05
CA PRO A 143 22.77 -6.71 16.61
C PRO A 143 23.10 -7.73 15.52
N VAL A 144 24.09 -8.57 15.77
CA VAL A 144 24.55 -9.59 14.80
C VAL A 144 23.38 -10.46 14.33
N GLY A 145 23.32 -10.74 13.02
CA GLY A 145 22.29 -11.58 12.42
C GLY A 145 20.91 -10.89 12.30
N THR A 146 20.85 -9.57 12.51
CA THR A 146 19.60 -8.82 12.48
C THR A 146 19.36 -8.15 11.12
N THR A 147 18.13 -8.28 10.62
CA THR A 147 17.64 -7.52 9.46
C THR A 147 16.41 -6.71 9.87
N LEU A 148 16.43 -5.42 9.55
CA LEU A 148 15.36 -4.47 9.90
C LEU A 148 14.66 -4.01 8.62
N PHE A 149 13.34 -4.22 8.56
CA PHE A 149 12.48 -3.74 7.49
C PHE A 149 11.60 -2.60 7.99
N LEU A 150 11.67 -1.48 7.30
CA LEU A 150 10.76 -0.35 7.49
C LEU A 150 9.85 -0.28 6.27
N LEU A 151 8.54 -0.34 6.49
CA LEU A 151 7.55 -0.25 5.43
C LEU A 151 6.80 1.07 5.55
N SER A 152 6.72 1.81 4.45
CA SER A 152 6.02 3.10 4.46
C SER A 152 5.35 3.40 3.12
N THR A 153 4.17 3.96 3.17
CA THR A 153 3.51 4.58 2.00
C THR A 153 3.84 6.06 1.85
N ARG A 154 4.53 6.64 2.85
CA ARG A 154 4.92 8.05 2.91
C ARG A 154 6.38 8.21 3.35
N PRO A 155 7.34 7.81 2.49
CA PRO A 155 8.75 7.78 2.88
C PRO A 155 9.31 9.16 3.28
N TYR A 156 8.71 10.24 2.80
CA TYR A 156 9.13 11.61 3.11
C TYR A 156 8.62 12.13 4.46
N ASP A 157 7.66 11.44 5.10
CA ASP A 157 7.21 11.74 6.48
C ASP A 157 8.15 11.10 7.52
N LEU A 158 9.05 10.20 7.08
CA LEU A 158 10.13 9.67 7.91
C LEU A 158 11.22 10.72 8.13
N LEU A 159 11.80 10.73 9.34
CA LEU A 159 12.97 11.57 9.62
C LEU A 159 14.12 11.21 8.64
N ASP A 160 14.80 12.22 8.13
CA ASP A 160 15.94 12.06 7.23
C ASP A 160 17.05 11.21 7.87
N THR A 161 17.20 11.29 9.18
CA THR A 161 18.15 10.48 9.96
C THR A 161 17.86 8.98 9.92
N ILE A 162 16.60 8.57 9.87
CA ILE A 162 16.18 7.18 9.66
C ILE A 162 16.41 6.78 8.20
N ARG A 163 15.94 7.62 7.29
CA ARG A 163 15.95 7.35 5.85
C ARG A 163 17.37 7.19 5.29
N SER A 164 18.32 7.99 5.79
CA SER A 164 19.73 7.94 5.37
C SER A 164 20.48 6.68 5.85
N ARG A 165 19.96 5.98 6.85
CA ARG A 165 20.56 4.75 7.41
C ARG A 165 19.94 3.47 6.86
N CYS A 166 18.95 3.59 5.97
CA CYS A 166 18.29 2.47 5.33
C CYS A 166 18.62 2.42 3.84
N LEU A 167 18.78 1.23 3.31
CA LEU A 167 18.79 1.03 1.87
C LEU A 167 17.37 1.14 1.35
N ASN A 168 17.13 2.13 0.48
CA ASN A 168 15.80 2.50 0.04
C ASN A 168 15.39 1.75 -1.24
N PHE A 169 14.25 1.07 -1.20
CA PHE A 169 13.65 0.40 -2.35
C PHE A 169 12.24 0.93 -2.59
N ARG A 170 12.06 1.53 -3.76
CA ARG A 170 10.71 1.92 -4.22
C ARG A 170 10.06 0.74 -4.93
N ILE A 171 8.94 0.31 -4.41
CA ILE A 171 8.06 -0.65 -5.05
C ILE A 171 6.99 0.14 -5.81
N PRO A 172 7.00 0.12 -7.15
CA PRO A 172 5.98 0.81 -7.91
C PRO A 172 4.62 0.19 -7.62
N ALA A 173 3.58 0.99 -7.66
CA ALA A 173 2.21 0.51 -7.69
C ALA A 173 1.98 -0.25 -9.01
N LYS A 174 2.53 -1.45 -9.13
CA LYS A 174 2.00 -2.41 -10.08
C LYS A 174 0.77 -2.98 -9.42
N MET A 175 -0.36 -2.53 -9.94
CA MET A 175 -1.66 -2.99 -9.57
C MET A 175 -1.72 -4.52 -9.65
N GLU A 176 -1.49 -5.18 -8.51
CA GLU A 176 -2.21 -6.41 -8.27
C GLU A 176 -3.67 -6.01 -7.98
N SER A 177 -4.36 -5.55 -8.98
CA SER A 177 -5.76 -5.83 -8.96
C SER A 177 -5.84 -7.35 -9.02
N LYS A 178 -6.11 -8.05 -7.90
CA LYS A 178 -7.03 -9.19 -8.03
C LYS A 178 -8.10 -8.59 -8.92
N GLU A 179 -8.16 -9.07 -10.17
CA GLU A 179 -9.09 -8.54 -11.16
C GLU A 179 -10.47 -8.65 -10.54
N ASN A 180 -10.86 -7.60 -9.79
CA ASN A 180 -12.21 -7.56 -9.24
C ASN A 180 -13.11 -7.29 -10.43
N PRO A 181 -13.85 -8.28 -10.94
CA PRO A 181 -14.63 -8.13 -12.16
C PRO A 181 -15.63 -6.98 -12.05
N LYS A 182 -16.09 -6.68 -10.81
CA LYS A 182 -16.97 -5.54 -10.53
C LYS A 182 -16.25 -4.21 -10.73
N TRP A 183 -14.96 -4.17 -10.35
CA TRP A 183 -14.15 -2.97 -10.53
C TRP A 183 -13.79 -2.74 -11.99
N ILE A 184 -13.39 -3.76 -12.73
CA ILE A 184 -13.12 -3.68 -14.17
C ILE A 184 -14.36 -3.13 -14.90
N LYS A 185 -15.53 -3.71 -14.59
CA LYS A 185 -16.79 -3.21 -15.15
C LYS A 185 -17.06 -1.76 -14.75
N TRP A 186 -16.80 -1.40 -13.50
CA TRP A 186 -16.97 -0.03 -13.03
C TRP A 186 -16.11 0.96 -13.82
N VAL A 187 -14.84 0.64 -14.06
CA VAL A 187 -13.93 1.48 -14.86
C VAL A 187 -14.40 1.60 -16.31
N ALA A 188 -14.91 0.52 -16.90
CA ALA A 188 -15.48 0.55 -18.23
C ALA A 188 -16.71 1.47 -18.30
N ASP A 189 -17.65 1.30 -17.36
CA ASP A 189 -18.87 2.14 -17.27
C ASP A 189 -18.52 3.62 -16.99
N TYR A 190 -17.47 3.88 -16.19
CA TYR A 190 -16.98 5.24 -15.96
C TYR A 190 -16.43 5.89 -17.25
N ARG A 191 -15.66 5.14 -18.05
CA ARG A 191 -15.16 5.65 -19.36
C ARG A 191 -16.29 5.88 -20.35
N GLU A 192 -17.30 5.02 -20.37
CA GLU A 192 -18.51 5.21 -21.17
C GLU A 192 -19.25 6.47 -20.75
N TRP A 193 -19.42 6.68 -19.44
CA TRP A 193 -20.02 7.89 -18.87
C TRP A 193 -19.26 9.16 -19.27
N LEU A 194 -17.91 9.16 -19.24
CA LEU A 194 -17.10 10.28 -19.75
C LEU A 194 -17.35 10.52 -21.25
N GLY A 195 -17.52 9.46 -22.03
CA GLY A 195 -17.86 9.53 -23.46
C GLY A 195 -19.19 10.26 -23.69
N LEU A 196 -20.21 9.99 -22.85
CA LEU A 196 -21.49 10.71 -22.91
C LEU A 196 -21.33 12.21 -22.64
N LEU A 197 -20.41 12.60 -21.74
CA LEU A 197 -20.17 14.02 -21.43
C LEU A 197 -19.56 14.76 -22.63
N ILE A 198 -18.65 14.11 -23.36
CA ILE A 198 -17.96 14.71 -24.52
C ILE A 198 -18.87 14.77 -25.75
N SER A 199 -19.76 13.79 -25.93
CA SER A 199 -20.67 13.75 -27.07
C SER A 199 -21.71 14.88 -27.08
N GLY A 200 -21.83 15.59 -25.97
CA GLY A 200 -22.69 16.75 -25.80
C GLY A 200 -23.83 16.53 -24.83
N VAL A 201 -23.94 17.46 -23.88
CA VAL A 201 -24.99 17.44 -22.85
C VAL A 201 -26.16 18.30 -23.34
N ASN A 202 -27.34 17.68 -23.47
CA ASN A 202 -28.59 18.33 -23.81
C ASN A 202 -29.66 18.07 -22.74
N LYS A 203 -30.81 18.72 -22.81
CA LYS A 203 -31.86 18.58 -21.80
C LYS A 203 -32.36 17.14 -21.63
N GLU A 204 -32.33 16.33 -22.69
CA GLU A 204 -32.80 14.94 -22.68
C GLU A 204 -31.75 14.00 -22.09
N SER A 205 -30.46 14.26 -22.27
CA SER A 205 -29.37 13.43 -21.75
C SER A 205 -29.03 13.70 -20.26
N ILE A 206 -29.35 14.87 -19.73
CA ILE A 206 -29.05 15.25 -18.34
C ILE A 206 -29.54 14.23 -17.33
N PRO A 207 -30.81 13.75 -17.34
CA PRO A 207 -31.25 12.75 -16.35
C PRO A 207 -30.44 11.45 -16.41
N HIS A 208 -30.13 10.97 -17.61
CA HIS A 208 -29.34 9.76 -17.80
C HIS A 208 -27.91 9.93 -17.28
N ILE A 209 -27.27 11.05 -17.58
CA ILE A 209 -25.91 11.38 -17.12
C ILE A 209 -25.87 11.48 -15.60
N MET A 210 -26.85 12.14 -14.99
CA MET A 210 -26.94 12.27 -13.53
C MET A 210 -27.17 10.91 -12.85
N MET A 211 -28.09 10.09 -13.36
CA MET A 211 -28.30 8.72 -12.86
C MET A 211 -27.05 7.85 -13.01
N GLY A 212 -26.30 8.02 -14.10
CA GLY A 212 -25.02 7.39 -14.30
C GLY A 212 -24.02 7.75 -13.21
N ALA A 213 -23.87 9.04 -12.88
CA ALA A 213 -22.99 9.54 -11.84
C ALA A 213 -23.35 8.97 -10.46
N TYR A 214 -24.62 9.00 -10.08
CA TYR A 214 -25.09 8.41 -8.82
C TYR A 214 -24.90 6.89 -8.78
N GLY A 215 -25.17 6.20 -9.90
CA GLY A 215 -24.93 4.76 -10.03
C GLY A 215 -23.45 4.40 -9.89
N LEU A 216 -22.54 5.18 -10.47
CA LEU A 216 -21.11 5.02 -10.31
C LEU A 216 -20.67 5.23 -8.85
N ASN A 217 -21.17 6.28 -8.21
CA ASN A 217 -20.87 6.54 -6.79
C ASN A 217 -21.34 5.38 -5.88
N ALA A 218 -22.59 4.96 -6.01
CA ALA A 218 -23.13 3.87 -5.20
C ALA A 218 -22.36 2.56 -5.38
N ARG A 219 -22.01 2.20 -6.62
CA ARG A 219 -21.22 0.99 -6.91
C ARG A 219 -19.79 1.08 -6.41
N PHE A 220 -19.16 2.25 -6.46
CA PHE A 220 -17.85 2.47 -5.87
C PHE A 220 -17.85 2.16 -4.37
N GLN A 221 -18.83 2.68 -3.62
CA GLN A 221 -18.97 2.43 -2.19
C GLN A 221 -19.08 0.93 -1.88
N ASN A 222 -19.93 0.22 -2.64
CA ASN A 222 -20.13 -1.22 -2.46
C ASN A 222 -18.85 -2.01 -2.77
N ILE A 223 -18.14 -1.67 -3.85
CA ILE A 223 -16.89 -2.34 -4.22
C ILE A 223 -15.82 -2.12 -3.15
N LEU A 224 -15.64 -0.88 -2.68
CA LEU A 224 -14.69 -0.58 -1.62
C LEU A 224 -14.99 -1.34 -0.33
N LYS A 225 -16.28 -1.38 0.05
CA LYS A 225 -16.74 -2.13 1.24
C LYS A 225 -16.45 -3.62 1.10
N GLU A 226 -16.84 -4.24 -0.02
CA GLU A 226 -16.60 -5.67 -0.28
C GLU A 226 -15.10 -6.01 -0.28
N MET A 227 -14.25 -5.18 -0.91
CA MET A 227 -12.80 -5.40 -0.94
C MET A 227 -12.21 -5.30 0.48
N THR A 228 -12.65 -4.32 1.26
CA THR A 228 -12.20 -4.15 2.64
C THR A 228 -12.60 -5.34 3.52
N GLU A 229 -13.86 -5.77 3.44
CA GLU A 229 -14.40 -6.88 4.22
C GLU A 229 -13.70 -8.22 3.86
N GLN A 230 -13.50 -8.49 2.56
CA GLN A 230 -12.81 -9.71 2.10
C GLN A 230 -11.37 -9.79 2.62
N GLU A 231 -10.62 -8.70 2.50
CA GLU A 231 -9.25 -8.66 2.98
C GLU A 231 -9.19 -8.70 4.51
N TRP A 232 -10.11 -8.01 5.19
CA TRP A 232 -10.21 -8.04 6.63
C TRP A 232 -10.50 -9.43 7.17
N GLU A 233 -11.45 -10.17 6.60
CA GLU A 233 -11.73 -11.56 6.97
C GLU A 233 -10.55 -12.49 6.69
N PHE A 234 -9.78 -12.24 5.65
CA PHE A 234 -8.54 -12.99 5.38
C PHE A 234 -7.48 -12.70 6.44
N GLN A 235 -7.23 -11.42 6.75
CA GLN A 235 -6.23 -11.03 7.74
C GLN A 235 -6.63 -11.44 9.16
N LYS A 236 -7.92 -11.36 9.49
CA LYS A 236 -8.46 -11.76 10.80
C LYS A 236 -8.17 -13.22 11.14
N LYS A 237 -8.14 -14.11 10.15
CA LYS A 237 -7.80 -15.53 10.35
C LYS A 237 -6.35 -15.76 10.78
N SER A 238 -5.45 -14.85 10.42
CA SER A 238 -4.02 -14.89 10.76
C SER A 238 -3.65 -13.99 11.95
N LEU A 239 -4.63 -13.35 12.60
CA LEU A 239 -4.37 -12.48 13.74
C LEU A 239 -4.27 -13.28 15.04
N HIS A 240 -3.22 -13.01 15.81
CA HIS A 240 -3.07 -13.53 17.17
C HIS A 240 -4.25 -13.08 18.05
N GLN A 241 -4.66 -13.97 18.99
CA GLN A 241 -5.73 -13.69 19.97
C GLN A 241 -5.43 -12.49 20.90
N SER A 242 -4.18 -12.04 20.95
CA SER A 242 -3.71 -10.95 21.83
C SER A 242 -3.96 -9.53 21.29
N ILE A 243 -4.51 -9.38 20.08
CA ILE A 243 -4.74 -8.05 19.48
C ILE A 243 -6.03 -7.44 20.06
N SER A 244 -5.93 -6.22 20.59
CA SER A 244 -7.05 -5.49 21.17
C SER A 244 -8.11 -5.12 20.13
N ALA A 245 -9.36 -4.86 20.59
CA ALA A 245 -10.43 -4.41 19.70
C ALA A 245 -10.08 -3.09 18.98
N GLU A 246 -9.43 -2.16 19.70
CA GLU A 246 -9.00 -0.88 19.13
C GLU A 246 -7.93 -1.04 18.02
N GLU A 247 -7.06 -2.01 18.16
CA GLU A 247 -6.07 -2.33 17.12
C GLU A 247 -6.73 -2.94 15.88
N LYS A 248 -7.72 -3.80 16.08
CA LYS A 248 -8.52 -4.38 14.99
C LYS A 248 -9.25 -3.32 14.19
N ASP A 249 -9.94 -2.40 14.88
CA ASP A 249 -10.64 -1.27 14.25
C ASP A 249 -9.67 -0.36 13.48
N ALA A 250 -8.49 -0.12 14.04
CA ALA A 250 -7.45 0.67 13.37
C ALA A 250 -6.89 -0.03 12.11
N MET A 251 -6.77 -1.37 12.14
CA MET A 251 -6.33 -2.15 10.98
C MET A 251 -7.38 -2.13 9.86
N GLU A 252 -8.65 -2.36 10.20
CA GLU A 252 -9.76 -2.32 9.22
C GLU A 252 -9.89 -0.94 8.56
N ALA A 253 -9.85 0.13 9.37
CA ALA A 253 -9.81 1.50 8.86
C ALA A 253 -8.60 1.77 7.96
N GLY A 254 -7.45 1.17 8.28
CA GLY A 254 -6.23 1.24 7.47
C GLY A 254 -6.38 0.57 6.12
N LEU A 255 -6.99 -0.61 6.07
CA LEU A 255 -7.28 -1.34 4.85
C LEU A 255 -8.24 -0.54 3.94
N SER A 256 -9.34 -0.05 4.49
CA SER A 256 -10.29 0.78 3.76
C SER A 256 -9.62 2.01 3.16
N LYS A 257 -8.75 2.68 3.92
CA LYS A 257 -7.98 3.83 3.44
C LYS A 257 -7.00 3.45 2.33
N GLY A 258 -6.36 2.30 2.44
CA GLY A 258 -5.44 1.76 1.42
C GLY A 258 -6.15 1.48 0.11
N TYR A 259 -7.22 0.69 0.13
CA TYR A 259 -8.01 0.38 -1.07
C TYR A 259 -8.61 1.62 -1.71
N ARG A 260 -9.14 2.54 -0.92
CA ARG A 260 -9.65 3.81 -1.42
C ARG A 260 -8.60 4.57 -2.22
N LYS A 261 -7.38 4.73 -1.68
CA LYS A 261 -6.28 5.40 -2.38
C LYS A 261 -5.93 4.69 -3.69
N GLU A 262 -5.90 3.37 -3.68
CA GLU A 262 -5.65 2.55 -4.87
C GLU A 262 -6.72 2.74 -5.94
N LEU A 263 -8.01 2.66 -5.59
CA LEU A 263 -9.12 2.85 -6.53
C LEU A 263 -9.11 4.26 -7.14
N PHE A 264 -8.77 5.29 -6.36
CA PHE A 264 -8.65 6.65 -6.89
C PHE A 264 -7.48 6.81 -7.87
N ALA A 265 -6.34 6.19 -7.60
CA ALA A 265 -5.22 6.17 -8.55
C ALA A 265 -5.62 5.49 -9.88
N GLN A 266 -6.46 4.45 -9.81
CA GLN A 266 -7.00 3.79 -11.00
C GLN A 266 -7.99 4.67 -11.75
N ILE A 267 -8.85 5.43 -11.07
CA ILE A 267 -9.74 6.43 -11.70
C ILE A 267 -8.90 7.49 -12.43
N GLN A 268 -7.83 7.98 -11.80
CA GLN A 268 -6.91 8.94 -12.42
C GLN A 268 -6.26 8.36 -13.68
N GLY A 269 -5.77 7.13 -13.61
CA GLY A 269 -5.22 6.42 -14.76
C GLY A 269 -6.23 6.22 -15.89
N ALA A 270 -7.46 5.83 -15.57
CA ALA A 270 -8.56 5.65 -16.52
C ALA A 270 -8.96 6.98 -17.19
N THR A 271 -8.99 8.09 -16.43
CA THR A 271 -9.27 9.43 -16.93
C THR A 271 -8.18 9.90 -17.91
N ALA A 272 -6.91 9.68 -17.54
CA ALA A 272 -5.77 10.01 -18.40
C ALA A 272 -5.76 9.16 -19.68
N GLN A 273 -6.09 7.88 -19.60
CA GLN A 273 -6.19 7.02 -20.78
C GLN A 273 -7.35 7.45 -21.67
N PHE A 274 -8.51 7.75 -21.11
CA PHE A 274 -9.65 8.28 -21.86
C PHE A 274 -9.29 9.57 -22.62
N ALA A 275 -8.58 10.50 -21.98
CA ALA A 275 -8.13 11.72 -22.64
C ALA A 275 -7.21 11.45 -23.85
N ARG A 276 -6.27 10.48 -23.73
CA ARG A 276 -5.42 10.05 -24.86
C ARG A 276 -6.21 9.40 -25.98
N ASP A 277 -7.20 8.57 -25.65
CA ASP A 277 -8.05 7.94 -26.66
C ASP A 277 -8.87 8.98 -27.44
N VAL A 278 -9.40 10.00 -26.76
CA VAL A 278 -10.10 11.13 -27.39
C VAL A 278 -9.18 11.95 -28.28
N GLU A 279 -7.92 12.17 -27.87
CA GLU A 279 -6.91 12.84 -28.69
C GLU A 279 -6.66 12.10 -29.99
N SER A 280 -6.47 10.77 -29.91
CA SER A 280 -6.21 9.94 -31.09
C SER A 280 -7.36 9.98 -32.13
N LEU A 281 -8.60 10.16 -31.65
CA LEU A 281 -9.79 10.27 -32.46
C LEU A 281 -10.00 11.68 -33.06
N ASN A 282 -9.47 12.73 -32.42
CA ASN A 282 -9.68 14.14 -32.77
C ASN A 282 -8.46 14.81 -33.44
N ASN A 283 -7.70 14.08 -34.24
CA ASN A 283 -6.55 14.62 -35.01
C ASN A 283 -5.50 15.37 -34.18
N GLY A 284 -5.20 14.86 -32.96
CA GLY A 284 -4.13 15.38 -32.14
C GLY A 284 -4.48 16.58 -31.26
N GLN A 285 -5.76 16.94 -31.14
CA GLN A 285 -6.19 17.94 -30.18
C GLN A 285 -6.53 17.31 -28.84
N LEU A 286 -5.55 17.31 -27.93
CA LEU A 286 -5.73 16.89 -26.53
C LEU A 286 -6.69 17.83 -25.80
N PRO A 287 -7.67 17.32 -25.07
CA PRO A 287 -8.43 18.12 -24.13
C PRO A 287 -7.58 18.36 -22.85
N THR A 288 -6.35 18.88 -23.03
CA THR A 288 -5.37 19.05 -21.93
C THR A 288 -5.90 19.87 -20.78
N THR A 289 -6.65 20.93 -21.07
CA THR A 289 -7.28 21.75 -20.03
C THR A 289 -8.37 21.01 -19.26
N ALA A 290 -9.16 20.18 -19.95
CA ALA A 290 -10.18 19.36 -19.31
C ALA A 290 -9.54 18.25 -18.47
N LEU A 291 -8.51 17.57 -18.97
CA LEU A 291 -7.76 16.57 -18.23
C LEU A 291 -7.10 17.17 -16.99
N HIS A 292 -6.41 18.31 -17.14
CA HIS A 292 -5.77 18.98 -16.00
C HIS A 292 -6.79 19.33 -14.90
N ARG A 293 -7.92 19.95 -15.28
CA ARG A 293 -8.99 20.28 -14.34
C ARG A 293 -9.62 19.04 -13.69
N ALA A 294 -9.85 17.98 -14.47
CA ALA A 294 -10.40 16.73 -13.94
C ALA A 294 -9.44 16.08 -12.91
N THR A 295 -8.13 16.10 -13.19
CA THR A 295 -7.11 15.59 -12.27
C THR A 295 -7.05 16.44 -10.99
N GLU A 296 -7.05 17.78 -11.11
CA GLU A 296 -7.08 18.70 -9.97
C GLU A 296 -8.30 18.46 -9.06
N ILE A 297 -9.48 18.27 -9.64
CA ILE A 297 -10.71 17.98 -8.91
C ILE A 297 -10.60 16.63 -8.21
N LEU A 298 -10.04 15.62 -8.86
CA LEU A 298 -9.83 14.30 -8.27
C LEU A 298 -8.88 14.38 -7.08
N GLU A 299 -7.75 15.05 -7.21
CA GLU A 299 -6.78 15.27 -6.13
C GLU A 299 -7.41 16.03 -4.95
N LYS A 300 -8.19 17.06 -5.23
CA LYS A 300 -8.95 17.80 -4.22
C LYS A 300 -9.95 16.89 -3.49
N SER A 301 -10.66 16.03 -4.21
CA SER A 301 -11.60 15.09 -3.61
C SER A 301 -10.91 14.05 -2.73
N VAL A 302 -9.73 13.57 -3.13
CA VAL A 302 -8.86 12.70 -2.31
C VAL A 302 -8.41 13.42 -1.04
N GLY A 303 -7.95 14.67 -1.16
CA GLY A 303 -7.53 15.50 -0.02
C GLY A 303 -8.65 15.73 1.00
N LEU A 304 -9.88 15.97 0.55
CA LEU A 304 -11.04 16.10 1.44
C LEU A 304 -11.29 14.82 2.26
N MET A 305 -11.09 13.64 1.66
CA MET A 305 -11.26 12.37 2.36
C MET A 305 -10.14 12.08 3.38
N GLU A 306 -8.96 12.67 3.22
CA GLU A 306 -7.87 12.54 4.20
C GLU A 306 -8.19 13.25 5.51
N ILE A 307 -8.98 14.31 5.47
CA ILE A 307 -9.45 15.08 6.65
C ILE A 307 -10.80 14.56 7.20
N ASN A 308 -11.16 13.30 6.92
CA ASN A 308 -12.40 12.66 7.36
C ASN A 308 -13.69 13.28 6.79
N PHE A 309 -13.64 13.95 5.65
CA PHE A 309 -14.84 14.40 4.97
C PHE A 309 -15.65 13.20 4.44
N ASN A 310 -16.97 13.37 4.32
CA ASN A 310 -17.86 12.31 3.84
C ASN A 310 -17.44 11.85 2.43
N GLN A 311 -17.07 10.57 2.32
CA GLN A 311 -16.58 9.96 1.09
C GLN A 311 -17.61 10.01 -0.06
N VAL A 312 -18.91 9.82 0.25
CA VAL A 312 -19.98 9.86 -0.75
C VAL A 312 -20.08 11.26 -1.35
N ALA A 313 -20.05 12.29 -0.49
CA ALA A 313 -20.11 13.69 -0.92
C ALA A 313 -18.85 14.12 -1.71
N ALA A 314 -17.67 13.60 -1.34
CA ALA A 314 -16.44 13.90 -2.07
C ALA A 314 -16.45 13.30 -3.50
N LEU A 315 -16.95 12.08 -3.67
CA LEU A 315 -17.14 11.47 -4.99
C LEU A 315 -18.23 12.14 -5.79
N GLU A 316 -19.34 12.51 -5.16
CA GLU A 316 -20.41 13.28 -5.80
C GLU A 316 -19.88 14.60 -6.34
N LEU A 317 -19.09 15.33 -5.54
CA LEU A 317 -18.43 16.55 -5.99
C LEU A 317 -17.52 16.30 -7.20
N PHE A 318 -16.75 15.20 -7.19
CA PHE A 318 -15.91 14.81 -8.33
C PHE A 318 -16.74 14.57 -9.60
N PHE A 319 -17.83 13.77 -9.52
CA PHE A 319 -18.66 13.50 -10.70
C PHE A 319 -19.38 14.74 -11.22
N LEU A 320 -19.97 15.56 -10.34
CA LEU A 320 -20.64 16.80 -10.74
C LEU A 320 -19.66 17.83 -11.33
N SER A 321 -18.46 17.90 -10.79
CA SER A 321 -17.42 18.77 -11.34
C SER A 321 -16.88 18.26 -12.67
N SER A 322 -16.73 16.94 -12.81
CA SER A 322 -16.36 16.30 -14.08
C SER A 322 -17.38 16.58 -15.17
N LEU A 323 -18.67 16.54 -14.84
CA LEU A 323 -19.75 16.92 -15.76
C LEU A 323 -19.52 18.33 -16.31
N ARG A 324 -19.20 19.31 -15.46
CA ARG A 324 -18.92 20.69 -15.89
C ARG A 324 -17.67 20.79 -16.78
N VAL A 325 -16.61 20.06 -16.42
CA VAL A 325 -15.31 20.10 -17.10
C VAL A 325 -15.40 19.51 -18.51
N TRP A 326 -16.00 18.32 -18.63
CA TRP A 326 -16.04 17.58 -19.89
C TRP A 326 -17.18 18.02 -20.83
N SER A 327 -18.25 18.65 -20.31
CA SER A 327 -19.36 19.18 -21.12
C SER A 327 -19.18 20.63 -21.55
N SER A 328 -18.16 21.34 -21.06
CA SER A 328 -17.90 22.72 -21.50
C SER A 328 -17.60 22.71 -22.99
N LYS A 329 -18.45 23.36 -23.80
CA LYS A 329 -18.18 23.57 -25.20
C LYS A 329 -16.84 24.29 -25.36
N ARG A 330 -16.02 23.77 -26.28
CA ARG A 330 -14.80 24.42 -26.78
C ARG A 330 -15.09 25.79 -27.37
#